data_993c32df8258e22929e4b3ed0cca47af
#
_entry.id   993c32df8258e22929e4b3ed0cca47af
#
_cell.length_a   1.000
_cell.length_b   1.000
_cell.length_c   1.000
_cell.angle_alpha   90.00
_cell.angle_beta   90.00
_cell.angle_gamma   90.00
#
_symmetry.space_group_name_H-M   'P 1'
#
loop_
_entity.id
_entity.type
_entity.pdbx_description
1 polymer ?
#
loop_
_entity_poly.entity_id
_entity_poly.type
_entity_poly.pdbx_seq_one_letter_code
_entity_poly.pdbx_strand_id
1 'polypeptide(L)'
;MIYHTTVKAVGSDVSAFAKKGFLITFGEPALVSLRDFCYFVEVNPVVGEIKPGSRLVIDDNEYKITEVGKIAAQNLGKLGHLTIFFNGDRECLPGSICVEKSEMPELKAGSRISIIE
;
A
#
# COMPACT_ATOMS: atom_id res chain seq x y z
N MET A 1 14.00 7.53 -5.02
CA MET A 1 12.59 7.11 -4.89
C MET A 1 12.43 5.73 -5.49
N ILE A 2 11.88 4.81 -4.71
CA ILE A 2 11.73 3.41 -5.13
C ILE A 2 10.42 3.22 -5.91
N TYR A 3 9.37 3.89 -5.46
CA TYR A 3 8.03 3.73 -6.05
C TYR A 3 7.21 4.99 -5.81
N HIS A 4 6.29 5.25 -6.72
CA HIS A 4 5.41 6.41 -6.61
C HIS A 4 4.13 6.14 -7.40
N THR A 5 3.01 6.50 -6.83
CA THR A 5 1.73 6.42 -7.53
C THR A 5 0.74 7.44 -6.96
N THR A 6 -0.39 7.54 -7.63
CA THR A 6 -1.50 8.41 -7.21
C THR A 6 -2.76 7.58 -7.13
N VAL A 7 -3.57 7.82 -6.11
CA VAL A 7 -4.88 7.17 -5.96
C VAL A 7 -5.83 7.77 -6.99
N LYS A 8 -6.40 6.91 -7.82
CA LYS A 8 -7.34 7.32 -8.88
C LYS A 8 -8.78 7.24 -8.42
N ALA A 9 -9.10 6.24 -7.61
CA ALA A 9 -10.45 6.02 -7.12
C ALA A 9 -10.40 5.29 -5.78
N VAL A 10 -11.45 5.43 -4.99
CA VAL A 10 -11.55 4.84 -3.66
C VAL A 10 -12.78 3.94 -3.64
N GLY A 11 -12.59 2.68 -3.24
CA GLY A 11 -13.69 1.74 -3.10
C GLY A 11 -14.66 2.20 -2.02
N SER A 12 -15.92 1.81 -2.16
CA SER A 12 -17.00 2.28 -1.28
C SER A 12 -16.87 1.80 0.18
N ASP A 13 -16.16 0.69 0.41
CA ASP A 13 -16.06 0.06 1.73
C ASP A 13 -14.62 -0.06 2.25
N VAL A 14 -13.72 0.83 1.82
CA VAL A 14 -12.32 0.79 2.28
C VAL A 14 -12.20 0.93 3.79
N SER A 15 -13.15 1.59 4.43
CA SER A 15 -13.14 1.77 5.88
C SER A 15 -13.25 0.44 6.64
N ALA A 16 -13.84 -0.59 6.04
CA ALA A 16 -13.96 -1.90 6.67
C ALA A 16 -12.59 -2.49 6.98
N PHE A 17 -11.65 -2.37 6.04
CA PHE A 17 -10.28 -2.85 6.24
C PHE A 17 -9.45 -1.89 7.08
N ALA A 18 -9.70 -0.59 6.93
CA ALA A 18 -9.01 0.41 7.76
C ALA A 18 -9.25 0.17 9.25
N LYS A 19 -10.47 -0.23 9.63
CA LYS A 19 -10.79 -0.57 11.02
C LYS A 19 -9.99 -1.76 11.52
N LYS A 20 -9.51 -2.61 10.61
CA LYS A 20 -8.70 -3.77 10.94
C LYS A 20 -7.21 -3.48 10.86
N GLY A 21 -6.84 -2.26 10.51
CA GLY A 21 -5.46 -1.81 10.51
C GLY A 21 -4.71 -2.00 9.20
N PHE A 22 -5.40 -2.19 8.08
CA PHE A 22 -4.71 -2.33 6.81
C PHE A 22 -5.45 -1.70 5.64
N LEU A 23 -4.70 -1.44 4.57
CA LEU A 23 -5.19 -0.93 3.28
C LEU A 23 -4.79 -1.88 2.17
N ILE A 24 -5.56 -1.90 1.09
CA ILE A 24 -5.20 -2.64 -0.13
C ILE A 24 -5.24 -1.68 -1.30
N THR A 25 -4.18 -1.69 -2.11
CA THR A 25 -4.15 -0.97 -3.38
C THR A 25 -4.25 -1.96 -4.54
N PHE A 26 -4.75 -1.50 -5.68
CA PHE A 26 -4.82 -2.30 -6.90
C PHE A 26 -4.83 -1.36 -8.11
N GLY A 27 -4.17 -1.79 -9.20
CA GLY A 27 -4.07 -0.95 -10.40
C GLY A 27 -5.30 -0.97 -11.27
N GLU A 28 -5.95 -2.12 -11.38
CA GLU A 28 -7.15 -2.29 -12.18
C GLU A 28 -8.19 -3.03 -11.34
N PRO A 29 -9.47 -2.78 -11.55
CA PRO A 29 -10.52 -3.51 -10.83
C PRO A 29 -10.69 -4.93 -11.40
N ALA A 30 -9.59 -5.67 -11.42
CA ALA A 30 -9.56 -7.02 -11.99
C ALA A 30 -10.33 -8.02 -11.16
N LEU A 31 -10.38 -7.81 -9.84
CA LEU A 31 -11.09 -8.68 -8.92
C LEU A 31 -12.36 -7.98 -8.45
N VAL A 32 -13.46 -8.30 -9.07
CA VAL A 32 -14.77 -7.69 -8.77
C VAL A 32 -15.11 -7.82 -7.28
N SER A 33 -14.75 -8.96 -6.67
CA SER A 33 -15.04 -9.22 -5.27
C SER A 33 -14.30 -8.30 -4.29
N LEU A 34 -13.18 -7.71 -4.68
CA LEU A 34 -12.38 -6.85 -3.81
C LEU A 34 -12.46 -5.37 -4.16
N ARG A 35 -13.11 -5.03 -5.28
CA ARG A 35 -13.07 -3.64 -5.79
C ARG A 35 -13.59 -2.61 -4.79
N ASP A 36 -14.59 -2.97 -3.98
CA ASP A 36 -15.17 -2.03 -3.01
C ASP A 36 -14.26 -1.78 -1.81
N PHE A 37 -13.26 -2.65 -1.62
CA PHE A 37 -12.35 -2.56 -0.47
C PHE A 37 -10.98 -2.01 -0.84
N CYS A 38 -10.74 -1.67 -2.10
CA CYS A 38 -9.43 -1.27 -2.59
C CYS A 38 -9.36 0.21 -2.92
N TYR A 39 -8.15 0.75 -2.79
CA TYR A 39 -7.78 2.02 -3.39
C TYR A 39 -7.19 1.72 -4.77
N PHE A 40 -7.75 2.31 -5.80
CA PHE A 40 -7.25 2.10 -7.17
C PHE A 40 -6.16 3.12 -7.46
N VAL A 41 -5.02 2.61 -7.93
CA VAL A 41 -3.84 3.41 -8.17
C VAL A 41 -3.36 3.23 -9.59
N GLU A 42 -2.56 4.18 -10.07
CA GLU A 42 -1.86 4.03 -11.32
C GLU A 42 -0.77 2.97 -11.16
N VAL A 43 -0.66 2.06 -12.14
CA VAL A 43 0.37 1.02 -12.10
C VAL A 43 1.69 1.63 -12.55
N ASN A 44 2.67 1.65 -11.65
CA ASN A 44 4.00 2.19 -11.91
C ASN A 44 5.06 1.17 -11.52
N PRO A 45 6.24 1.21 -12.12
CA PRO A 45 7.29 0.26 -11.80
C PRO A 45 7.89 0.51 -10.42
N VAL A 46 8.39 -0.55 -9.82
CA VAL A 46 9.22 -0.46 -8.62
C VAL A 46 10.68 -0.46 -9.09
N VAL A 47 11.41 0.56 -8.69
CA VAL A 47 12.82 0.73 -9.09
C VAL A 47 13.69 0.63 -7.84
N GLY A 48 14.46 -0.44 -7.75
CA GLY A 48 15.27 -0.71 -6.59
C GLY A 48 14.61 -1.72 -5.66
N GLU A 49 15.05 -1.75 -4.43
CA GLU A 49 14.60 -2.73 -3.46
C GLU A 49 13.83 -2.07 -2.32
N ILE A 50 12.62 -2.59 -2.04
CA ILE A 50 11.86 -2.22 -0.84
C ILE A 50 12.34 -3.14 0.27
N LYS A 51 12.82 -2.57 1.36
CA LYS A 51 13.39 -3.36 2.46
C LYS A 51 13.04 -2.74 3.81
N PRO A 52 13.18 -3.49 4.90
CA PRO A 52 13.03 -2.92 6.23
C PRO A 52 13.97 -1.71 6.38
N GLY A 53 13.41 -0.61 6.88
CA GLY A 53 14.12 0.66 6.96
C GLY A 53 13.75 1.66 5.86
N SER A 54 13.21 1.17 4.75
CA SER A 54 12.60 2.06 3.74
C SER A 54 11.39 2.74 4.36
N ARG A 55 10.93 3.82 3.73
CA ARG A 55 9.79 4.59 4.26
C ARG A 55 8.66 4.64 3.25
N LEU A 56 7.45 4.46 3.77
CA LEU A 56 6.22 4.68 3.03
C LEU A 56 5.77 6.11 3.28
N VAL A 57 5.46 6.85 2.23
CA VAL A 57 4.98 8.22 2.35
C VAL A 57 3.59 8.29 1.72
N ILE A 58 2.60 8.67 2.51
CA ILE A 58 1.24 8.88 2.04
C ILE A 58 0.91 10.34 2.28
N ASP A 59 0.75 11.08 1.19
CA ASP A 59 0.64 12.54 1.20
C ASP A 59 1.84 13.13 1.97
N ASP A 60 1.62 13.74 3.13
CA ASP A 60 2.68 14.33 3.93
C ASP A 60 3.13 13.47 5.11
N ASN A 61 2.60 12.27 5.24
CA ASN A 61 2.88 11.39 6.37
C ASN A 61 3.86 10.29 6.00
N GLU A 62 4.88 10.09 6.84
CA GLU A 62 5.89 9.05 6.64
C GLU A 62 5.70 7.92 7.63
N TYR A 63 5.90 6.71 7.16
CA TYR A 63 5.79 5.49 7.97
C TYR A 63 7.02 4.63 7.70
N LYS A 64 7.69 4.21 8.77
CA LYS A 64 8.85 3.33 8.62
C LYS A 64 8.40 1.92 8.28
N ILE A 65 8.93 1.36 7.21
CA ILE A 65 8.65 -0.02 6.82
C ILE A 65 9.48 -0.95 7.70
N THR A 66 8.81 -1.89 8.36
CA THR A 66 9.45 -2.83 9.28
C THR A 66 9.63 -4.20 8.68
N GLU A 67 8.72 -4.61 7.79
CA GLU A 67 8.78 -5.91 7.12
C GLU A 67 8.26 -5.79 5.70
N VAL A 68 8.78 -6.64 4.82
CA VAL A 68 8.40 -6.68 3.40
C VAL A 68 8.17 -8.12 2.99
N GLY A 69 6.99 -8.41 2.44
CA GLY A 69 6.66 -9.74 1.93
C GLY A 69 7.47 -10.07 0.67
N LYS A 70 7.67 -11.35 0.42
CA LYS A 70 8.54 -11.83 -0.65
C LYS A 70 8.13 -11.38 -2.05
N ILE A 71 6.82 -11.25 -2.29
CA ILE A 71 6.31 -10.89 -3.61
C ILE A 71 5.66 -9.51 -3.63
N ALA A 72 5.83 -8.72 -2.56
CA ALA A 72 5.21 -7.40 -2.45
C ALA A 72 5.65 -6.48 -3.59
N ALA A 73 6.94 -6.34 -3.81
CA ALA A 73 7.46 -5.46 -4.85
C ALA A 73 7.03 -5.92 -6.24
N GLN A 74 7.02 -7.23 -6.48
CA GLN A 74 6.61 -7.78 -7.76
C GLN A 74 5.13 -7.48 -8.06
N ASN A 75 4.25 -7.72 -7.10
CA ASN A 75 2.83 -7.47 -7.28
C ASN A 75 2.54 -5.96 -7.41
N LEU A 76 3.25 -5.15 -6.64
CA LEU A 76 3.10 -3.71 -6.73
C LEU A 76 3.49 -3.18 -8.10
N GLY A 77 4.64 -3.62 -8.61
CA GLY A 77 5.14 -3.16 -9.91
C GLY A 77 4.32 -3.64 -11.09
N LYS A 78 3.76 -4.84 -11.02
CA LYS A 78 3.00 -5.44 -12.13
C LYS A 78 1.53 -5.10 -12.08
N LEU A 79 0.94 -5.07 -10.89
CA LEU A 79 -0.51 -5.00 -10.71
C LEU A 79 -0.96 -3.76 -9.96
N GLY A 80 -0.04 -3.01 -9.38
CA GLY A 80 -0.39 -1.97 -8.42
C GLY A 80 -0.96 -2.54 -7.13
N HIS A 81 -0.80 -3.85 -6.91
CA HIS A 81 -1.40 -4.57 -5.80
C HIS A 81 -0.46 -4.64 -4.61
N LEU A 82 -0.91 -4.11 -3.49
CA LEU A 82 -0.15 -4.10 -2.25
C LEU A 82 -1.11 -4.05 -1.07
N THR A 83 -0.86 -4.87 -0.06
CA THR A 83 -1.52 -4.73 1.23
C THR A 83 -0.55 -4.07 2.19
N ILE A 84 -1.01 -3.06 2.90
CA ILE A 84 -0.18 -2.30 3.85
C ILE A 84 -0.79 -2.41 5.23
N PHE A 85 -0.04 -3.00 6.17
CA PHE A 85 -0.47 -3.14 7.57
C PHE A 85 0.15 -2.04 8.42
N PHE A 86 -0.69 -1.37 9.22
CA PHE A 86 -0.29 -0.25 10.08
C PHE A 86 -0.28 -0.59 11.57
N ASN A 87 -0.31 -1.86 11.90
CA ASN A 87 -0.41 -2.31 13.30
C ASN A 87 0.92 -2.76 13.91
N GLY A 88 2.03 -2.57 13.20
CA GLY A 88 3.35 -2.92 13.71
C GLY A 88 3.65 -4.41 13.72
N ASP A 89 2.91 -5.20 12.94
CA ASP A 89 3.11 -6.64 12.85
C ASP A 89 4.52 -6.98 12.38
N ARG A 90 5.06 -8.06 12.89
CA ARG A 90 6.39 -8.56 12.54
C ARG A 90 6.35 -9.61 11.45
N GLU A 91 5.22 -10.27 11.29
CA GLU A 91 5.04 -11.26 10.22
C GLU A 91 4.21 -10.63 9.12
N CYS A 92 4.83 -10.49 7.97
CA CYS A 92 4.22 -9.86 6.82
C CYS A 92 3.81 -10.92 5.82
N LEU A 93 2.58 -10.82 5.33
CA LEU A 93 2.11 -11.71 4.26
C LEU A 93 2.94 -11.49 3.01
N PRO A 94 3.07 -12.50 2.12
CA PRO A 94 3.95 -12.39 0.94
C PRO A 94 3.70 -11.17 0.06
N GLY A 95 2.45 -10.76 -0.13
CA GLY A 95 2.09 -9.60 -0.96
C GLY A 95 1.95 -8.31 -0.18
N SER A 96 2.51 -8.21 1.01
CA SER A 96 2.26 -7.10 1.92
C SER A 96 3.55 -6.42 2.36
N ILE A 97 3.39 -5.17 2.82
CA ILE A 97 4.41 -4.52 3.63
C ILE A 97 3.78 -4.19 4.98
N CYS A 98 4.61 -4.18 6.01
CA CYS A 98 4.21 -3.77 7.35
C CYS A 98 4.99 -2.53 7.74
N VAL A 99 4.29 -1.55 8.31
CA VAL A 99 4.94 -0.35 8.82
C VAL A 99 4.79 -0.31 10.34
N GLU A 100 5.52 0.57 10.98
CA GLU A 100 5.41 0.79 12.42
C GLU A 100 3.97 1.13 12.79
N LYS A 101 3.58 0.77 14.00
CA LYS A 101 2.22 1.04 14.47
C LYS A 101 1.91 2.53 14.40
N SER A 102 0.80 2.86 13.77
CA SER A 102 0.40 4.25 13.61
C SER A 102 -1.11 4.33 13.34
N GLU A 103 -1.64 5.53 13.40
CA GLU A 103 -3.01 5.78 12.99
C GLU A 103 -3.15 5.53 11.50
N MET A 104 -4.33 5.08 11.10
CA MET A 104 -4.61 4.83 9.68
C MET A 104 -4.70 6.15 8.95
N PRO A 105 -3.98 6.28 7.82
CA PRO A 105 -4.14 7.46 6.98
C PRO A 105 -5.49 7.42 6.30
N GLU A 106 -6.02 8.59 5.99
CA GLU A 106 -7.23 8.73 5.20
C GLU A 106 -6.83 9.14 3.78
N LEU A 107 -7.07 8.26 2.82
CA LEU A 107 -6.74 8.52 1.43
C LEU A 107 -7.99 8.83 0.63
N LYS A 108 -7.81 9.63 -0.40
CA LYS A 108 -8.87 10.04 -1.32
C LYS A 108 -8.31 10.05 -2.74
N ALA A 109 -9.19 10.24 -3.72
CA ALA A 109 -8.73 10.42 -5.10
C ALA A 109 -7.76 11.61 -5.14
N GLY A 110 -6.60 11.41 -5.73
CA GLY A 110 -5.52 12.40 -5.77
C GLY A 110 -4.46 12.22 -4.69
N SER A 111 -4.70 11.40 -3.68
CA SER A 111 -3.67 11.12 -2.66
C SER A 111 -2.45 10.46 -3.31
N ARG A 112 -1.28 10.79 -2.79
CA ARG A 112 0.00 10.27 -3.32
C ARG A 112 0.56 9.23 -2.39
N ILE A 113 1.07 8.16 -2.98
CA ILE A 113 1.75 7.08 -2.25
C ILE A 113 3.13 6.93 -2.84
N SER A 114 4.15 6.99 -1.99
CA SER A 114 5.54 6.82 -2.41
C SER A 114 6.26 5.90 -1.45
N ILE A 115 7.29 5.24 -1.96
CA ILE A 115 8.21 4.47 -1.12
C ILE A 115 9.61 5.01 -1.40
N ILE A 116 10.30 5.40 -0.35
CA ILE A 116 11.65 5.98 -0.42
C ILE A 116 12.62 5.21 0.45
N GLU A 117 13.88 5.36 0.13
CA GLU A 117 14.96 4.69 0.86
C GLU A 117 15.18 5.19 2.27
#